data_ce5488e1687e1a29f6e15f6a6a7039da
#
_entry.id   ce5488e1687e1a29f6e15f6a6a7039da
#
_cell.length_a   1.000
_cell.length_b   1.000
_cell.length_c   1.000
_cell.angle_alpha   90.00
_cell.angle_beta   90.00
_cell.angle_gamma   90.00
#
_symmetry.space_group_name_H-M   'P 1'
#
loop_
_entity.id
_entity.type
_entity.pdbx_description
1 polymer ?
#
loop_
_entity_poly.entity_id
_entity_poly.type
_entity_poly.pdbx_seq_one_letter_code
_entity_poly.pdbx_strand_id
1 'polypeptide(L)'
;MVKADYEANVNKALKDLGKKVQMPGFRPGHVPASLVKKMYGVQAKADEVNKLLQDSLFDFIKTKKINMLGEPLGSDKQTPQDIEKQDDFTFIFDIAIAPKFKAELGEDDTIDYYDIEVSDDTITKQLGAMQQQAGHPESVDAYEDRDILRGTLAELDENGQPKENGIVVETASLMPSYFQNDDQKKIFEGAKKNDVITFNPTTAYNENEAELSSLFKIERDDVKEHTGDFSFQVNEISRFVPASLDQEFFDKVFGKDEVKSEDEARTKIKESINELQKNDSDYKFLLDVRAYAENKVGTLEFPDELLKKIMKANNKDKDDKFIEDNYAKSIEELKWSLIKDQLAKANKIKVNDKDVKEAAIQAARFQFAQYGMNNIPDEYLENYAQEMLKHQEQVNSLIERCVDQKLSEALKSVVKLNHKSISQEDFAKMFEENK
;
A
#
# COMPACT_ATOMS: atom_id res chain seq x y z
N MET A 1 3.40 19.31 -43.87
CA MET A 1 1.92 19.21 -43.95
C MET A 1 1.48 20.29 -44.91
N VAL A 2 0.81 19.92 -46.00
CA VAL A 2 0.28 20.83 -46.97
C VAL A 2 -1.23 20.90 -46.91
N LYS A 3 -1.85 21.95 -47.47
CA LYS A 3 -3.30 22.18 -47.42
C LYS A 3 -4.14 20.96 -47.82
N ALA A 4 -3.70 20.22 -48.84
CA ALA A 4 -4.40 19.03 -49.33
C ALA A 4 -4.54 17.92 -48.28
N ASP A 5 -3.64 17.89 -47.29
CA ASP A 5 -3.60 16.83 -46.26
C ASP A 5 -4.78 16.94 -45.24
N TYR A 6 -5.30 18.15 -45.02
CA TYR A 6 -6.31 18.41 -43.98
C TYR A 6 -7.59 19.10 -44.49
N GLU A 7 -7.60 19.72 -45.67
CA GLU A 7 -8.72 20.54 -46.18
C GLU A 7 -10.03 19.75 -46.27
N ALA A 8 -9.97 18.50 -46.71
CA ALA A 8 -11.17 17.64 -46.79
C ALA A 8 -11.80 17.42 -45.39
N ASN A 9 -10.98 17.20 -44.36
CA ASN A 9 -11.43 17.00 -42.98
C ASN A 9 -11.98 18.31 -42.41
N VAL A 10 -11.33 19.44 -42.61
CA VAL A 10 -11.85 20.77 -42.20
C VAL A 10 -13.21 21.06 -42.84
N ASN A 11 -13.37 20.79 -44.12
CA ASN A 11 -14.66 21.01 -44.79
C ASN A 11 -15.76 20.07 -44.22
N LYS A 12 -15.41 18.83 -43.91
CA LYS A 12 -16.32 17.88 -43.25
C LYS A 12 -16.70 18.36 -41.82
N ALA A 13 -15.69 18.75 -41.03
CA ALA A 13 -15.91 19.28 -39.65
C ALA A 13 -16.84 20.51 -39.66
N LEU A 14 -16.60 21.48 -40.58
CA LEU A 14 -17.45 22.67 -40.74
C LEU A 14 -18.87 22.30 -41.18
N LYS A 15 -19.05 21.32 -42.08
CA LYS A 15 -20.39 20.84 -42.49
C LYS A 15 -21.13 20.20 -41.33
N ASP A 16 -20.47 19.41 -40.52
CA ASP A 16 -21.07 18.75 -39.37
C ASP A 16 -21.36 19.75 -38.21
N LEU A 17 -20.50 20.74 -38.01
CA LEU A 17 -20.72 21.85 -37.12
C LEU A 17 -21.95 22.67 -37.52
N GLY A 18 -22.09 22.97 -38.83
CA GLY A 18 -23.24 23.71 -39.36
C GLY A 18 -24.57 23.07 -39.08
N LYS A 19 -24.63 21.74 -38.90
CA LYS A 19 -25.87 21.01 -38.49
C LYS A 19 -26.17 21.17 -37.04
N LYS A 20 -25.20 21.45 -36.18
CA LYS A 20 -25.32 21.50 -34.72
C LYS A 20 -25.42 22.92 -34.16
N VAL A 21 -24.82 23.89 -34.85
CA VAL A 21 -24.75 25.28 -34.40
C VAL A 21 -26.13 25.93 -34.36
N GLN A 22 -26.41 26.56 -33.22
CA GLN A 22 -27.58 27.43 -33.02
C GLN A 22 -27.13 28.87 -33.10
N MET A 23 -27.77 29.65 -33.99
CA MET A 23 -27.41 31.05 -34.20
C MET A 23 -28.68 31.91 -34.24
N PRO A 24 -28.71 33.06 -33.54
CA PRO A 24 -29.84 33.98 -33.59
C PRO A 24 -30.17 34.37 -35.05
N GLY A 25 -31.45 34.26 -35.44
CA GLY A 25 -31.91 34.57 -36.80
C GLY A 25 -31.90 33.39 -37.77
N PHE A 26 -31.38 32.20 -37.37
CA PHE A 26 -31.36 31.00 -38.24
C PHE A 26 -31.98 29.82 -37.51
N ARG A 27 -32.70 28.98 -38.27
CA ARG A 27 -33.23 27.72 -37.75
C ARG A 27 -32.03 26.77 -37.48
N PRO A 28 -32.03 25.98 -36.38
CA PRO A 28 -30.99 24.96 -36.12
C PRO A 28 -30.74 24.08 -37.35
N GLY A 29 -29.47 23.94 -37.77
CA GLY A 29 -29.04 23.19 -38.90
C GLY A 29 -29.18 23.87 -40.27
N HIS A 30 -29.65 25.13 -40.31
CA HIS A 30 -29.84 25.92 -41.55
C HIS A 30 -28.96 27.19 -41.59
N VAL A 31 -27.88 27.22 -40.84
CA VAL A 31 -26.90 28.33 -40.88
C VAL A 31 -26.12 28.27 -42.19
N PRO A 32 -26.00 29.35 -42.96
CA PRO A 32 -25.23 29.36 -44.21
C PRO A 32 -23.78 28.90 -44.01
N ALA A 33 -23.28 28.03 -44.88
CA ALA A 33 -21.93 27.48 -44.75
C ALA A 33 -20.82 28.56 -44.76
N SER A 34 -21.02 29.67 -45.48
CA SER A 34 -20.12 30.80 -45.48
C SER A 34 -20.01 31.47 -44.10
N LEU A 35 -21.07 31.55 -43.37
CA LEU A 35 -21.11 32.14 -42.03
C LEU A 35 -20.45 31.19 -41.01
N VAL A 36 -20.77 29.89 -41.10
CA VAL A 36 -20.11 28.85 -40.27
C VAL A 36 -18.58 28.90 -40.52
N LYS A 37 -18.14 28.94 -41.77
CA LYS A 37 -16.72 29.06 -42.13
C LYS A 37 -16.06 30.33 -41.60
N LYS A 38 -16.76 31.47 -41.64
CA LYS A 38 -16.26 32.73 -41.13
C LYS A 38 -16.05 32.71 -39.63
N MET A 39 -16.97 32.04 -38.89
CA MET A 39 -16.92 32.02 -37.43
C MET A 39 -16.04 30.91 -36.84
N TYR A 40 -16.03 29.75 -37.47
CA TYR A 40 -15.40 28.55 -36.94
C TYR A 40 -14.28 27.99 -37.80
N GLY A 41 -14.01 28.62 -38.97
CA GLY A 41 -13.06 28.09 -39.95
C GLY A 41 -11.63 27.99 -39.41
N VAL A 42 -11.16 29.00 -38.70
CA VAL A 42 -9.80 29.02 -38.10
C VAL A 42 -9.67 27.93 -37.05
N GLN A 43 -10.68 27.83 -36.16
CA GLN A 43 -10.68 26.79 -35.09
C GLN A 43 -10.74 25.39 -35.70
N ALA A 44 -11.64 25.14 -36.63
CA ALA A 44 -11.77 23.85 -37.29
C ALA A 44 -10.48 23.46 -38.04
N LYS A 45 -9.79 24.44 -38.66
CA LYS A 45 -8.51 24.24 -39.28
C LYS A 45 -7.42 23.88 -38.24
N ALA A 46 -7.37 24.59 -37.13
CA ALA A 46 -6.44 24.33 -36.05
C ALA A 46 -6.64 22.92 -35.44
N ASP A 47 -7.88 22.54 -35.21
CA ASP A 47 -8.23 21.22 -34.62
C ASP A 47 -7.82 20.07 -35.57
N GLU A 48 -8.12 20.17 -36.86
CA GLU A 48 -7.78 19.15 -37.84
C GLU A 48 -6.27 19.09 -38.13
N VAL A 49 -5.58 20.23 -38.16
CA VAL A 49 -4.13 20.30 -38.28
C VAL A 49 -3.44 19.65 -37.08
N ASN A 50 -3.90 19.95 -35.84
CA ASN A 50 -3.35 19.36 -34.63
C ASN A 50 -3.58 17.84 -34.60
N LYS A 51 -4.78 17.40 -34.97
CA LYS A 51 -5.11 15.97 -35.02
C LYS A 51 -4.22 15.23 -36.02
N LEU A 52 -4.12 15.75 -37.25
CA LEU A 52 -3.26 15.16 -38.30
C LEU A 52 -1.80 15.15 -37.87
N LEU A 53 -1.36 16.20 -37.16
CA LEU A 53 0.01 16.29 -36.65
C LEU A 53 0.29 15.17 -35.63
N GLN A 54 -0.61 14.97 -34.65
CA GLN A 54 -0.48 13.90 -33.68
C GLN A 54 -0.46 12.53 -34.35
N ASP A 55 -1.45 12.25 -35.22
CA ASP A 55 -1.55 10.97 -35.91
C ASP A 55 -0.29 10.68 -36.71
N SER A 56 0.21 11.67 -37.48
CA SER A 56 1.41 11.55 -38.35
C SER A 56 2.68 11.33 -37.52
N LEU A 57 2.80 12.01 -36.37
CA LEU A 57 3.97 11.88 -35.49
C LEU A 57 4.02 10.48 -34.86
N PHE A 58 2.90 10.00 -34.32
CA PHE A 58 2.83 8.67 -33.76
C PHE A 58 3.02 7.57 -34.79
N ASP A 59 2.43 7.69 -35.96
CA ASP A 59 2.63 6.75 -37.07
C ASP A 59 4.09 6.71 -37.54
N PHE A 60 4.78 7.86 -37.59
CA PHE A 60 6.20 7.91 -37.90
C PHE A 60 7.04 7.17 -36.86
N ILE A 61 6.82 7.46 -35.55
CA ILE A 61 7.53 6.82 -34.43
C ILE A 61 7.33 5.30 -34.50
N LYS A 62 6.09 4.86 -34.68
CA LYS A 62 5.72 3.44 -34.74
C LYS A 62 6.34 2.74 -35.98
N THR A 63 6.21 3.36 -37.16
CA THR A 63 6.72 2.78 -38.41
C THR A 63 8.24 2.67 -38.41
N LYS A 64 8.93 3.69 -37.87
CA LYS A 64 10.39 3.70 -37.74
C LYS A 64 10.89 2.90 -36.54
N LYS A 65 9.97 2.36 -35.72
CA LYS A 65 10.29 1.60 -34.47
C LYS A 65 11.25 2.38 -33.56
N ILE A 66 10.98 3.68 -33.40
CA ILE A 66 11.80 4.54 -32.55
C ILE A 66 11.47 4.18 -31.09
N ASN A 67 12.49 3.77 -30.34
CA ASN A 67 12.36 3.57 -28.89
C ASN A 67 12.49 4.92 -28.19
N MET A 68 11.36 5.59 -27.99
CA MET A 68 11.28 6.95 -27.48
C MET A 68 11.21 6.94 -25.95
N LEU A 69 11.86 7.92 -25.32
CA LEU A 69 11.82 8.17 -23.88
C LEU A 69 10.95 9.40 -23.61
N GLY A 70 9.82 9.18 -22.95
CA GLY A 70 8.84 10.22 -22.67
C GLY A 70 8.08 10.67 -23.93
N GLU A 71 7.47 11.86 -23.88
CA GLU A 71 6.69 12.42 -24.96
C GLU A 71 7.55 13.33 -25.87
N PRO A 72 7.23 13.43 -27.18
CA PRO A 72 7.89 14.40 -28.09
C PRO A 72 7.64 15.82 -27.57
N LEU A 73 8.67 16.65 -27.55
CA LEU A 73 8.54 18.08 -27.24
C LEU A 73 8.62 18.93 -28.48
N GLY A 74 7.85 20.01 -28.54
CA GLY A 74 8.05 21.04 -29.56
C GLY A 74 9.48 21.60 -29.47
N SER A 75 10.20 21.62 -30.62
CA SER A 75 11.59 22.06 -30.66
C SER A 75 11.72 23.57 -30.45
N ASP A 76 12.78 24.01 -29.76
CA ASP A 76 13.15 25.42 -29.67
C ASP A 76 13.47 26.06 -31.08
N LYS A 77 13.68 25.22 -32.10
CA LYS A 77 13.88 25.64 -33.47
C LYS A 77 12.56 25.89 -34.21
N GLN A 78 11.43 25.67 -33.56
CA GLN A 78 10.12 25.89 -34.16
C GLN A 78 9.89 27.36 -34.43
N THR A 79 9.66 27.72 -35.69
CA THR A 79 9.22 29.05 -36.07
C THR A 79 7.72 29.21 -35.82
N PRO A 80 7.26 30.41 -35.38
CA PRO A 80 5.84 30.68 -35.25
C PRO A 80 5.05 30.35 -36.52
N GLN A 81 3.94 29.64 -36.38
CA GLN A 81 3.06 29.28 -37.49
C GLN A 81 1.71 30.01 -37.32
N ASP A 82 1.27 30.72 -38.34
CA ASP A 82 -0.01 31.43 -38.37
C ASP A 82 -1.09 30.56 -39.03
N ILE A 83 -1.91 29.91 -38.20
CA ILE A 83 -2.97 28.99 -38.67
C ILE A 83 -4.01 29.70 -39.53
N GLU A 84 -4.23 31.00 -39.33
CA GLU A 84 -5.20 31.77 -40.11
C GLU A 84 -4.68 32.09 -41.52
N LYS A 85 -3.41 32.50 -41.60
CA LYS A 85 -2.85 33.06 -42.85
C LYS A 85 -2.08 32.07 -43.70
N GLN A 86 -1.58 30.97 -43.09
CA GLN A 86 -0.79 29.97 -43.80
C GLN A 86 -1.64 28.74 -44.14
N ASP A 87 -1.35 28.14 -45.28
CA ASP A 87 -1.98 26.88 -45.69
C ASP A 87 -1.03 25.68 -45.54
N ASP A 88 0.27 25.90 -45.54
CA ASP A 88 1.29 24.88 -45.36
C ASP A 88 2.01 25.09 -44.03
N PHE A 89 2.25 23.99 -43.30
CA PHE A 89 2.83 24.03 -41.96
C PHE A 89 4.04 23.12 -41.85
N THR A 90 5.03 23.57 -41.08
CA THR A 90 6.21 22.78 -40.71
C THR A 90 6.32 22.75 -39.20
N PHE A 91 6.22 21.56 -38.62
CA PHE A 91 6.36 21.35 -37.19
C PHE A 91 7.65 20.59 -36.89
N ILE A 92 8.39 21.04 -35.89
CA ILE A 92 9.68 20.47 -35.50
C ILE A 92 9.53 19.96 -34.08
N PHE A 93 9.87 18.69 -33.88
CA PHE A 93 9.83 18.04 -32.55
C PHE A 93 11.21 17.49 -32.21
N ASP A 94 11.56 17.59 -30.94
CA ASP A 94 12.70 16.92 -30.36
C ASP A 94 12.20 15.63 -29.65
N ILE A 95 12.84 14.50 -29.99
CA ILE A 95 12.49 13.18 -29.48
C ILE A 95 13.69 12.60 -28.74
N ALA A 96 13.55 12.30 -27.48
CA ALA A 96 14.55 11.56 -26.70
C ALA A 96 14.53 10.09 -27.12
N ILE A 97 15.66 9.55 -27.52
CA ILE A 97 15.80 8.18 -28.03
C ILE A 97 16.54 7.35 -26.97
N ALA A 98 16.00 6.15 -26.65
CA ALA A 98 16.65 5.22 -25.75
C ALA A 98 18.03 4.77 -26.31
N PRO A 99 19.04 4.63 -25.43
CA PRO A 99 20.34 4.10 -25.82
C PRO A 99 20.20 2.66 -26.35
N LYS A 100 21.11 2.27 -27.21
CA LYS A 100 21.19 0.90 -27.73
C LYS A 100 22.07 0.07 -26.80
N PHE A 101 21.51 -0.93 -26.15
CA PHE A 101 22.23 -1.88 -25.30
C PHE A 101 21.56 -3.25 -25.36
N LYS A 102 22.18 -4.25 -24.76
CA LYS A 102 21.64 -5.61 -24.64
C LYS A 102 21.65 -6.00 -23.17
N ALA A 103 20.48 -6.33 -22.64
CA ALA A 103 20.33 -6.88 -21.32
C ALA A 103 19.82 -8.32 -21.41
N GLU A 104 20.66 -9.27 -21.05
CA GLU A 104 20.34 -10.69 -21.01
C GLU A 104 21.02 -11.29 -19.78
N LEU A 105 20.28 -12.19 -19.10
CA LEU A 105 20.79 -13.02 -18.02
C LEU A 105 20.61 -14.50 -18.41
N GLY A 106 21.52 -15.33 -17.99
CA GLY A 106 21.56 -16.76 -18.35
C GLY A 106 22.26 -17.63 -17.32
N GLU A 107 22.53 -18.87 -17.65
CA GLU A 107 23.12 -19.88 -16.76
C GLU A 107 24.52 -19.51 -16.21
N ASP A 108 25.24 -18.62 -16.90
CA ASP A 108 26.55 -18.11 -16.46
C ASP A 108 26.44 -17.02 -15.39
N ASP A 109 25.26 -16.41 -15.22
CA ASP A 109 25.01 -15.37 -14.25
C ASP A 109 24.64 -15.97 -12.90
N THR A 110 25.37 -15.61 -11.83
CA THR A 110 25.10 -16.10 -10.48
C THR A 110 24.53 -14.97 -9.64
N ILE A 111 23.37 -15.18 -9.05
CA ILE A 111 22.67 -14.20 -8.21
C ILE A 111 22.33 -14.85 -6.87
N ASP A 112 22.49 -14.10 -5.79
CA ASP A 112 22.17 -14.56 -4.46
C ASP A 112 20.66 -14.74 -4.29
N TYR A 113 20.27 -15.84 -3.64
CA TYR A 113 18.90 -16.09 -3.21
C TYR A 113 18.89 -16.42 -1.73
N TYR A 114 18.11 -15.70 -0.95
CA TYR A 114 18.10 -15.83 0.49
C TYR A 114 16.98 -16.74 0.94
N ASP A 115 17.36 -17.87 1.57
CA ASP A 115 16.44 -18.79 2.21
C ASP A 115 16.28 -18.38 3.68
N ILE A 116 15.16 -17.75 4.02
CA ILE A 116 14.92 -17.25 5.37
C ILE A 116 14.50 -18.41 6.27
N GLU A 117 15.24 -18.62 7.35
CA GLU A 117 14.99 -19.71 8.29
C GLU A 117 13.82 -19.40 9.23
N VAL A 118 12.88 -20.34 9.35
CA VAL A 118 11.79 -20.29 10.33
C VAL A 118 12.22 -21.06 11.56
N SER A 119 12.53 -20.37 12.64
CA SER A 119 12.94 -20.98 13.91
C SER A 119 11.75 -21.60 14.65
N ASP A 120 12.01 -22.65 15.46
CA ASP A 120 10.98 -23.24 16.33
C ASP A 120 10.44 -22.22 17.37
N ASP A 121 11.25 -21.25 17.79
CA ASP A 121 10.82 -20.16 18.66
C ASP A 121 9.77 -19.29 17.96
N THR A 122 9.98 -18.94 16.70
CA THR A 122 8.99 -18.17 15.90
C THR A 122 7.68 -18.94 15.79
N ILE A 123 7.73 -20.24 15.50
CA ILE A 123 6.54 -21.10 15.42
C ILE A 123 5.82 -21.15 16.77
N THR A 124 6.57 -21.28 17.87
CA THR A 124 6.01 -21.35 19.23
C THR A 124 5.34 -20.02 19.62
N LYS A 125 5.97 -18.89 19.33
CA LYS A 125 5.38 -17.56 19.56
C LYS A 125 4.09 -17.36 18.76
N GLN A 126 4.10 -17.76 17.49
CA GLN A 126 2.91 -17.65 16.63
C GLN A 126 1.76 -18.52 17.11
N LEU A 127 2.05 -19.77 17.50
CA LEU A 127 1.05 -20.67 18.07
C LEU A 127 0.49 -20.11 19.39
N GLY A 128 1.35 -19.60 20.27
CA GLY A 128 0.93 -18.94 21.50
C GLY A 128 0.07 -17.71 21.28
N ALA A 129 0.39 -16.88 20.26
CA ALA A 129 -0.43 -15.75 19.88
C ALA A 129 -1.83 -16.17 19.38
N MET A 130 -1.90 -17.26 18.60
CA MET A 130 -3.17 -17.85 18.15
C MET A 130 -3.99 -18.38 19.31
N GLN A 131 -3.36 -19.04 20.30
CA GLN A 131 -4.04 -19.49 21.53
C GLN A 131 -4.60 -18.31 22.34
N GLN A 132 -3.83 -17.23 22.47
CA GLN A 132 -4.29 -16.00 23.12
C GLN A 132 -5.48 -15.40 22.37
N GLN A 133 -5.43 -15.32 21.06
CA GLN A 133 -6.52 -14.74 20.27
C GLN A 133 -7.80 -15.61 20.32
N ALA A 134 -7.67 -16.91 20.39
CA ALA A 134 -8.78 -17.86 20.44
C ALA A 134 -9.29 -18.12 21.87
N GLY A 135 -8.58 -17.61 22.89
CA GLY A 135 -8.91 -17.78 24.30
C GLY A 135 -10.21 -17.08 24.72
N HIS A 136 -10.58 -17.31 25.95
CA HIS A 136 -11.81 -16.76 26.52
C HIS A 136 -11.63 -16.40 28.02
N PRO A 137 -12.45 -15.50 28.56
CA PRO A 137 -12.46 -15.22 30.00
C PRO A 137 -13.17 -16.33 30.75
N GLU A 138 -12.57 -16.78 31.87
CA GLU A 138 -13.17 -17.70 32.82
C GLU A 138 -13.34 -17.04 34.21
N SER A 139 -14.42 -17.39 34.92
CA SER A 139 -14.62 -16.96 36.29
C SER A 139 -13.79 -17.84 37.23
N VAL A 140 -12.97 -17.22 38.08
CA VAL A 140 -12.13 -17.90 39.06
C VAL A 140 -12.40 -17.39 40.49
N ASP A 141 -12.03 -18.18 41.52
CA ASP A 141 -12.32 -17.85 42.91
C ASP A 141 -11.23 -17.01 43.58
N ALA A 142 -10.01 -17.02 43.07
CA ALA A 142 -8.87 -16.30 43.63
C ALA A 142 -8.08 -15.56 42.54
N TYR A 143 -7.67 -14.35 42.88
CA TYR A 143 -6.90 -13.45 42.01
C TYR A 143 -5.48 -13.96 41.80
N GLU A 144 -5.06 -13.96 40.57
CA GLU A 144 -3.68 -14.05 40.12
C GLU A 144 -3.33 -12.84 39.22
N ASP A 145 -2.04 -12.66 38.97
CA ASP A 145 -1.57 -11.55 38.15
C ASP A 145 -2.24 -11.54 36.76
N ARG A 146 -2.66 -10.35 36.33
CA ARG A 146 -3.40 -10.06 35.07
C ARG A 146 -4.89 -10.44 35.07
N ASP A 147 -5.44 -10.98 36.17
CA ASP A 147 -6.88 -11.16 36.24
C ASP A 147 -7.61 -9.81 36.34
N ILE A 148 -8.83 -9.78 35.83
CA ILE A 148 -9.73 -8.63 35.94
C ILE A 148 -10.65 -8.86 37.11
N LEU A 149 -10.61 -7.94 38.08
CA LEU A 149 -11.53 -7.89 39.22
C LEU A 149 -12.72 -7.01 38.86
N ARG A 150 -13.92 -7.51 38.98
CA ARG A 150 -15.15 -6.72 38.86
C ARG A 150 -15.85 -6.66 40.22
N GLY A 151 -16.31 -5.46 40.57
CA GLY A 151 -16.90 -5.29 41.89
C GLY A 151 -17.49 -3.92 42.12
N THR A 152 -17.83 -3.67 43.35
CA THR A 152 -18.35 -2.39 43.83
C THR A 152 -17.23 -1.59 44.46
N LEU A 153 -16.99 -0.41 43.95
CA LEU A 153 -16.03 0.56 44.48
C LEU A 153 -16.80 1.63 45.27
N ALA A 154 -16.38 1.92 46.50
CA ALA A 154 -16.98 2.97 47.30
C ALA A 154 -15.93 3.82 48.03
N GLU A 155 -16.06 5.15 47.93
CA GLU A 155 -15.21 6.10 48.65
C GLU A 155 -15.41 5.99 50.15
N LEU A 156 -14.30 6.04 50.91
CA LEU A 156 -14.29 5.97 52.36
C LEU A 156 -14.04 7.33 53.00
N ASP A 157 -14.62 7.51 54.19
CA ASP A 157 -14.30 8.64 55.07
C ASP A 157 -13.00 8.38 55.87
N GLU A 158 -12.60 9.35 56.69
CA GLU A 158 -11.41 9.26 57.55
C GLU A 158 -11.49 8.13 58.61
N ASN A 159 -12.67 7.57 58.86
CA ASN A 159 -12.90 6.47 59.78
C ASN A 159 -12.97 5.11 59.05
N GLY A 160 -12.77 5.08 57.75
CA GLY A 160 -12.85 3.86 56.95
C GLY A 160 -14.29 3.39 56.71
N GLN A 161 -15.28 4.26 56.88
CA GLN A 161 -16.69 3.97 56.55
C GLN A 161 -17.08 4.57 55.23
N PRO A 162 -18.10 4.01 54.53
CA PRO A 162 -18.58 4.62 53.28
C PRO A 162 -18.92 6.10 53.47
N LYS A 163 -18.30 6.97 52.69
CA LYS A 163 -18.43 8.42 52.74
C LYS A 163 -19.84 8.84 52.31
N GLU A 164 -20.49 9.68 53.13
CA GLU A 164 -21.81 10.23 52.81
C GLU A 164 -21.71 11.10 51.54
N ASN A 165 -22.51 10.80 50.54
CA ASN A 165 -22.44 11.40 49.20
C ASN A 165 -21.08 11.20 48.48
N GLY A 166 -20.26 10.22 48.91
CA GLY A 166 -19.04 9.82 48.23
C GLY A 166 -19.30 9.06 46.93
N ILE A 167 -18.24 8.82 46.20
CA ILE A 167 -18.32 8.04 44.95
C ILE A 167 -18.67 6.58 45.24
N VAL A 168 -19.67 6.06 44.53
CA VAL A 168 -20.01 4.63 44.50
C VAL A 168 -20.16 4.18 43.06
N VAL A 169 -19.34 3.19 42.66
CA VAL A 169 -19.41 2.57 41.34
C VAL A 169 -19.76 1.11 41.50
N GLU A 170 -21.00 0.74 41.21
CA GLU A 170 -21.52 -0.63 41.41
C GLU A 170 -20.83 -1.70 40.56
N THR A 171 -20.35 -1.29 39.35
CA THR A 171 -19.69 -2.17 38.40
C THR A 171 -18.33 -1.58 37.97
N ALA A 172 -17.41 -1.47 38.91
CA ALA A 172 -16.04 -1.08 38.66
C ALA A 172 -15.24 -2.30 38.18
N SER A 173 -14.29 -2.06 37.27
CA SER A 173 -13.34 -3.07 36.84
C SER A 173 -11.94 -2.63 37.20
N LEU A 174 -11.18 -3.49 37.86
CA LEU A 174 -9.79 -3.26 38.24
C LEU A 174 -8.89 -4.35 37.64
N MET A 175 -7.71 -3.95 37.23
CA MET A 175 -6.63 -4.85 36.89
C MET A 175 -5.38 -4.42 37.65
N PRO A 176 -5.18 -4.96 38.87
CA PRO A 176 -4.10 -4.53 39.76
C PRO A 176 -2.69 -4.63 39.13
N SER A 177 -2.50 -5.53 38.17
CA SER A 177 -1.24 -5.61 37.40
C SER A 177 -0.89 -4.31 36.68
N TYR A 178 -1.85 -3.43 36.39
CA TYR A 178 -1.62 -2.12 35.74
C TYR A 178 -1.39 -0.97 36.73
N PHE A 179 -1.50 -1.21 38.01
CA PHE A 179 -1.17 -0.20 39.01
C PHE A 179 0.31 0.18 38.89
N GLN A 180 0.61 1.45 39.06
CA GLN A 180 1.97 1.98 39.02
C GLN A 180 2.71 1.82 40.38
N ASN A 181 1.97 1.61 41.44
CA ASN A 181 2.48 1.48 42.81
C ASN A 181 2.45 0.02 43.27
N ASP A 182 3.64 -0.54 43.55
CA ASP A 182 3.78 -1.95 43.93
C ASP A 182 3.16 -2.30 45.27
N ASP A 183 3.10 -1.36 46.23
CA ASP A 183 2.47 -1.62 47.51
C ASP A 183 0.95 -1.72 47.34
N GLN A 184 0.35 -0.92 46.46
CA GLN A 184 -1.06 -1.03 46.13
C GLN A 184 -1.37 -2.33 45.35
N LYS A 185 -0.45 -2.82 44.50
CA LYS A 185 -0.60 -4.14 43.85
C LYS A 185 -0.67 -5.27 44.86
N LYS A 186 0.24 -5.27 45.85
CA LYS A 186 0.34 -6.32 46.87
C LYS A 186 -0.92 -6.46 47.71
N ILE A 187 -1.70 -5.39 47.90
CA ILE A 187 -2.96 -5.44 48.65
C ILE A 187 -3.94 -6.43 48.03
N PHE A 188 -3.87 -6.63 46.72
CA PHE A 188 -4.75 -7.53 45.96
C PHE A 188 -4.21 -8.96 45.84
N GLU A 189 -2.98 -9.23 46.28
CA GLU A 189 -2.42 -10.59 46.23
C GLU A 189 -3.27 -11.56 47.10
N GLY A 190 -3.72 -12.63 46.48
CA GLY A 190 -4.55 -13.65 47.11
C GLY A 190 -6.00 -13.24 47.39
N ALA A 191 -6.46 -12.10 46.84
CA ALA A 191 -7.85 -11.66 46.90
C ALA A 191 -8.81 -12.73 46.37
N LYS A 192 -9.95 -12.89 47.03
CA LYS A 192 -10.97 -13.87 46.66
C LYS A 192 -12.31 -13.19 46.39
N LYS A 193 -13.15 -13.91 45.69
CA LYS A 193 -14.53 -13.50 45.49
C LYS A 193 -15.21 -13.22 46.86
N ASN A 194 -15.93 -12.09 46.92
CA ASN A 194 -16.59 -11.51 48.09
C ASN A 194 -15.66 -10.82 49.11
N ASP A 195 -14.37 -10.77 48.90
CA ASP A 195 -13.47 -9.96 49.74
C ASP A 195 -13.78 -8.47 49.56
N VAL A 196 -13.58 -7.72 50.67
CA VAL A 196 -13.63 -6.25 50.65
C VAL A 196 -12.21 -5.74 50.89
N ILE A 197 -11.65 -5.07 49.92
CA ILE A 197 -10.25 -4.61 49.91
C ILE A 197 -10.23 -3.09 49.97
N THR A 198 -9.49 -2.53 50.94
CA THR A 198 -9.26 -1.09 51.00
C THR A 198 -7.93 -0.75 50.33
N PHE A 199 -7.97 0.18 49.39
CA PHE A 199 -6.79 0.66 48.66
C PHE A 199 -6.96 2.12 48.28
N ASN A 200 -5.86 2.77 47.89
CA ASN A 200 -5.90 4.14 47.43
C ASN A 200 -5.74 4.20 45.90
N PRO A 201 -6.82 4.48 45.11
CA PRO A 201 -6.75 4.54 43.66
C PRO A 201 -5.80 5.60 43.14
N THR A 202 -5.76 6.79 43.75
CA THR A 202 -4.88 7.89 43.35
C THR A 202 -3.42 7.46 43.43
N THR A 203 -3.03 6.79 44.51
CA THR A 203 -1.68 6.22 44.68
C THR A 203 -1.45 5.05 43.71
N ALA A 204 -2.45 4.18 43.53
CA ALA A 204 -2.34 3.01 42.65
C ALA A 204 -2.06 3.38 41.18
N TYR A 205 -2.71 4.41 40.68
CA TYR A 205 -2.56 4.90 39.29
C TYR A 205 -1.59 6.09 39.16
N ASN A 206 -0.82 6.39 40.23
CA ASN A 206 0.15 7.50 40.25
C ASN A 206 -0.45 8.82 39.75
N GLU A 207 -1.60 9.20 40.31
CA GLU A 207 -2.34 10.43 40.02
C GLU A 207 -2.79 10.57 38.53
N ASN A 208 -2.88 9.47 37.78
CA ASN A 208 -3.32 9.50 36.39
C ASN A 208 -4.82 9.84 36.32
N GLU A 209 -5.13 11.11 36.03
CA GLU A 209 -6.49 11.63 35.95
C GLU A 209 -7.39 10.88 34.96
N ALA A 210 -6.83 10.37 33.86
CA ALA A 210 -7.61 9.64 32.85
C ALA A 210 -8.09 8.28 33.37
N GLU A 211 -7.21 7.54 34.03
CA GLU A 211 -7.53 6.23 34.62
C GLU A 211 -8.51 6.40 35.79
N LEU A 212 -8.27 7.39 36.66
CA LEU A 212 -9.12 7.69 37.82
C LEU A 212 -10.52 8.15 37.40
N SER A 213 -10.63 9.05 36.40
CA SER A 213 -11.90 9.49 35.81
C SER A 213 -12.71 8.30 35.27
N SER A 214 -12.05 7.39 34.57
CA SER A 214 -12.66 6.17 34.04
C SER A 214 -13.12 5.22 35.16
N LEU A 215 -12.31 5.06 36.19
CA LEU A 215 -12.61 4.20 37.33
C LEU A 215 -13.77 4.75 38.15
N PHE A 216 -13.75 6.04 38.49
CA PHE A 216 -14.75 6.72 39.32
C PHE A 216 -16.03 7.05 38.54
N LYS A 217 -15.97 7.03 37.20
CA LYS A 217 -17.06 7.45 36.29
C LYS A 217 -17.49 8.90 36.49
N ILE A 218 -16.51 9.79 36.67
CA ILE A 218 -16.67 11.24 36.85
C ILE A 218 -15.82 11.99 35.82
N GLU A 219 -16.03 13.31 35.70
CA GLU A 219 -15.19 14.16 34.87
C GLU A 219 -13.77 14.26 35.44
N ARG A 220 -12.77 14.51 34.55
CA ARG A 220 -11.35 14.57 34.95
C ARG A 220 -11.05 15.65 35.98
N ASP A 221 -11.71 16.80 35.86
CA ASP A 221 -11.49 17.96 36.72
C ASP A 221 -11.93 17.67 38.17
N ASP A 222 -12.91 16.79 38.35
CA ASP A 222 -13.46 16.42 39.67
C ASP A 222 -12.61 15.37 40.39
N VAL A 223 -11.72 14.66 39.67
CA VAL A 223 -10.87 13.57 40.25
C VAL A 223 -10.05 14.05 41.43
N LYS A 224 -9.58 15.30 41.43
CA LYS A 224 -8.74 15.90 42.48
C LYS A 224 -9.45 16.03 43.84
N GLU A 225 -10.76 15.98 43.88
CA GLU A 225 -11.56 16.04 45.12
C GLU A 225 -11.68 14.68 45.79
N HIS A 226 -11.26 13.58 45.12
CA HIS A 226 -11.45 12.20 45.52
C HIS A 226 -10.10 11.46 45.64
N THR A 227 -9.20 11.94 46.51
CA THR A 227 -7.85 11.38 46.71
C THR A 227 -7.74 10.41 47.89
N GLY A 228 -8.84 10.13 48.58
CA GLY A 228 -8.91 9.27 49.72
C GLY A 228 -8.85 7.77 49.40
N ASP A 229 -9.02 6.97 50.43
CA ASP A 229 -9.11 5.53 50.29
C ASP A 229 -10.49 5.10 49.81
N PHE A 230 -10.53 3.98 49.10
CA PHE A 230 -11.75 3.35 48.63
C PHE A 230 -11.80 1.91 49.08
N SER A 231 -12.99 1.41 49.34
CA SER A 231 -13.24 -0.03 49.47
C SER A 231 -13.63 -0.59 48.09
N PHE A 232 -13.11 -1.77 47.78
CA PHE A 232 -13.48 -2.53 46.61
C PHE A 232 -14.00 -3.90 47.04
N GLN A 233 -15.29 -4.13 46.82
CA GLN A 233 -15.89 -5.44 47.03
C GLN A 233 -15.78 -6.28 45.77
N VAL A 234 -15.02 -7.37 45.85
CA VAL A 234 -14.78 -8.27 44.70
C VAL A 234 -16.03 -9.12 44.45
N ASN A 235 -16.77 -8.84 43.40
CA ASN A 235 -17.95 -9.60 43.02
C ASN A 235 -17.63 -10.75 42.08
N GLU A 236 -16.65 -10.53 41.18
CA GLU A 236 -16.22 -11.50 40.18
C GLU A 236 -14.72 -11.32 39.89
N ILE A 237 -14.04 -12.44 39.68
CA ILE A 237 -12.67 -12.47 39.22
C ILE A 237 -12.68 -13.19 37.86
N SER A 238 -12.19 -12.52 36.83
CA SER A 238 -12.17 -13.04 35.47
C SER A 238 -10.71 -13.19 35.00
N ARG A 239 -10.34 -14.43 34.73
CA ARG A 239 -9.02 -14.78 34.15
C ARG A 239 -9.15 -15.04 32.68
N PHE A 240 -8.29 -14.42 31.89
CA PHE A 240 -8.20 -14.77 30.46
C PHE A 240 -7.38 -16.05 30.31
N VAL A 241 -8.03 -17.11 29.82
CA VAL A 241 -7.39 -18.41 29.60
C VAL A 241 -7.13 -18.57 28.09
N PRO A 242 -5.85 -18.76 27.69
CA PRO A 242 -5.54 -19.11 26.31
C PRO A 242 -6.25 -20.40 25.90
N ALA A 243 -6.68 -20.50 24.66
CA ALA A 243 -7.31 -21.71 24.16
C ALA A 243 -6.38 -22.94 24.29
N SER A 244 -6.92 -24.05 24.73
CA SER A 244 -6.21 -25.34 24.75
C SER A 244 -5.91 -25.81 23.32
N LEU A 245 -4.80 -26.56 23.14
CA LEU A 245 -4.44 -27.15 21.86
C LEU A 245 -5.28 -28.43 21.61
N ASP A 246 -6.57 -28.24 21.40
CA ASP A 246 -7.55 -29.28 21.14
C ASP A 246 -8.23 -29.12 19.77
N GLN A 247 -9.12 -30.03 19.43
CA GLN A 247 -9.76 -30.01 18.11
C GLN A 247 -10.62 -28.76 17.88
N GLU A 248 -11.24 -28.21 18.94
CA GLU A 248 -12.04 -26.98 18.84
C GLU A 248 -11.17 -25.78 18.45
N PHE A 249 -10.00 -25.66 19.07
CA PHE A 249 -9.01 -24.65 18.71
C PHE A 249 -8.51 -24.84 17.27
N PHE A 250 -8.15 -26.07 16.90
CA PHE A 250 -7.64 -26.32 15.54
C PHE A 250 -8.69 -26.03 14.48
N ASP A 251 -9.93 -26.44 14.70
CA ASP A 251 -11.03 -26.19 13.77
C ASP A 251 -11.32 -24.69 13.61
N LYS A 252 -11.23 -23.92 14.71
CA LYS A 252 -11.46 -22.48 14.73
C LYS A 252 -10.36 -21.71 13.99
N VAL A 253 -9.11 -22.13 14.16
CA VAL A 253 -7.94 -21.38 13.67
C VAL A 253 -7.55 -21.81 12.24
N PHE A 254 -7.54 -23.09 11.96
CA PHE A 254 -7.05 -23.65 10.71
C PHE A 254 -8.15 -24.11 9.73
N GLY A 255 -9.38 -24.21 10.23
CA GLY A 255 -10.50 -24.78 9.49
C GLY A 255 -10.85 -26.18 9.94
N LYS A 256 -12.13 -26.54 9.77
CA LYS A 256 -12.68 -27.80 10.28
C LYS A 256 -11.96 -29.03 9.71
N ASP A 257 -11.49 -29.90 10.60
CA ASP A 257 -10.78 -31.17 10.31
C ASP A 257 -9.44 -31.01 9.51
N GLU A 258 -8.93 -29.78 9.33
CA GLU A 258 -7.68 -29.53 8.60
C GLU A 258 -6.42 -29.85 9.42
N VAL A 259 -6.49 -29.72 10.74
CA VAL A 259 -5.40 -29.96 11.69
C VAL A 259 -5.93 -30.79 12.86
N LYS A 260 -5.17 -31.80 13.28
CA LYS A 260 -5.61 -32.74 14.34
C LYS A 260 -4.63 -32.87 15.49
N SER A 261 -3.47 -32.21 15.40
CA SER A 261 -2.44 -32.27 16.43
C SER A 261 -1.62 -30.99 16.47
N GLU A 262 -0.91 -30.77 17.60
CA GLU A 262 0.04 -29.68 17.72
C GLU A 262 1.14 -29.75 16.63
N ASP A 263 1.65 -30.93 16.30
CA ASP A 263 2.68 -31.10 15.29
C ASP A 263 2.18 -30.69 13.90
N GLU A 264 0.93 -31.02 13.56
CA GLU A 264 0.29 -30.57 12.32
C GLU A 264 0.07 -29.05 12.33
N ALA A 265 -0.35 -28.47 13.47
CA ALA A 265 -0.49 -27.03 13.62
C ALA A 265 0.86 -26.30 13.41
N ARG A 266 1.93 -26.80 14.04
CA ARG A 266 3.29 -26.27 13.88
C ARG A 266 3.76 -26.36 12.42
N THR A 267 3.44 -27.45 11.74
CA THR A 267 3.77 -27.63 10.32
C THR A 267 3.03 -26.63 9.46
N LYS A 268 1.73 -26.46 9.65
CA LYS A 268 0.91 -25.46 8.93
C LYS A 268 1.40 -24.02 9.19
N ILE A 269 1.75 -23.69 10.42
CA ILE A 269 2.32 -22.37 10.77
C ILE A 269 3.64 -22.18 10.04
N LYS A 270 4.53 -23.17 10.06
CA LYS A 270 5.82 -23.12 9.36
C LYS A 270 5.64 -22.93 7.84
N GLU A 271 4.72 -23.67 7.23
CA GLU A 271 4.39 -23.54 5.81
C GLU A 271 3.88 -22.13 5.48
N SER A 272 2.97 -21.60 6.29
CA SER A 272 2.44 -20.26 6.11
C SER A 272 3.51 -19.17 6.24
N ILE A 273 4.40 -19.28 7.23
CA ILE A 273 5.51 -18.36 7.40
C ILE A 273 6.48 -18.45 6.21
N ASN A 274 6.82 -19.66 5.77
CA ASN A 274 7.69 -19.89 4.62
C ASN A 274 7.12 -19.28 3.34
N GLU A 275 5.79 -19.37 3.13
CA GLU A 275 5.14 -18.77 1.96
C GLU A 275 5.22 -17.24 1.97
N LEU A 276 5.04 -16.62 3.13
CA LEU A 276 5.22 -15.18 3.30
C LEU A 276 6.69 -14.77 3.07
N GLN A 277 7.63 -15.51 3.69
CA GLN A 277 9.06 -15.24 3.56
C GLN A 277 9.59 -15.44 2.15
N LYS A 278 8.97 -16.36 1.38
CA LYS A 278 9.29 -16.52 -0.04
C LYS A 278 9.05 -15.25 -0.83
N ASN A 279 7.97 -14.53 -0.54
CA ASN A 279 7.69 -13.26 -1.20
C ASN A 279 8.79 -12.22 -0.89
N ASP A 280 9.27 -12.20 0.35
CA ASP A 280 10.37 -11.31 0.77
C ASP A 280 11.68 -11.70 0.09
N SER A 281 11.99 -13.00 0.04
CA SER A 281 13.15 -13.55 -0.68
C SER A 281 13.09 -13.25 -2.18
N ASP A 282 11.92 -13.39 -2.81
CA ASP A 282 11.70 -13.08 -4.23
C ASP A 282 11.83 -11.58 -4.52
N TYR A 283 11.36 -10.73 -3.60
CA TYR A 283 11.56 -9.28 -3.71
C TYR A 283 13.05 -8.91 -3.61
N LYS A 284 13.77 -9.45 -2.61
CA LYS A 284 15.22 -9.24 -2.49
C LYS A 284 15.98 -9.75 -3.72
N PHE A 285 15.62 -10.92 -4.22
CA PHE A 285 16.20 -11.48 -5.45
C PHE A 285 16.03 -10.51 -6.63
N LEU A 286 14.86 -9.90 -6.80
CA LEU A 286 14.64 -8.94 -7.88
C LEU A 286 15.48 -7.67 -7.72
N LEU A 287 15.71 -7.21 -6.49
CA LEU A 287 16.63 -6.10 -6.21
C LEU A 287 18.07 -6.46 -6.57
N ASP A 288 18.50 -7.68 -6.26
CA ASP A 288 19.83 -8.18 -6.59
C ASP A 288 19.99 -8.41 -8.10
N VAL A 289 18.95 -8.89 -8.78
CA VAL A 289 18.87 -8.93 -10.25
C VAL A 289 19.06 -7.54 -10.84
N ARG A 290 18.37 -6.53 -10.28
CA ARG A 290 18.52 -5.13 -10.72
C ARG A 290 19.98 -4.68 -10.62
N ALA A 291 20.57 -4.79 -9.44
CA ALA A 291 21.94 -4.36 -9.20
C ALA A 291 22.96 -5.09 -10.12
N TYR A 292 22.77 -6.41 -10.25
CA TYR A 292 23.60 -7.24 -11.12
C TYR A 292 23.46 -6.85 -12.59
N ALA A 293 22.23 -6.71 -13.09
CA ALA A 293 21.96 -6.38 -14.50
C ALA A 293 22.42 -4.95 -14.84
N GLU A 294 22.19 -3.97 -13.95
CA GLU A 294 22.69 -2.60 -14.13
C GLU A 294 24.21 -2.54 -14.21
N ASN A 295 24.91 -3.34 -13.39
CA ASN A 295 26.37 -3.46 -13.43
C ASN A 295 26.85 -4.13 -14.72
N LYS A 296 26.20 -5.23 -15.13
CA LYS A 296 26.52 -5.98 -16.35
C LYS A 296 26.31 -5.14 -17.61
N VAL A 297 25.27 -4.32 -17.67
CA VAL A 297 24.99 -3.40 -18.78
C VAL A 297 25.97 -2.21 -18.77
N GLY A 298 26.42 -1.78 -17.61
CA GLY A 298 27.34 -0.63 -17.47
C GLY A 298 26.64 0.71 -17.63
N THR A 299 27.42 1.73 -18.03
CA THR A 299 26.92 3.09 -18.21
C THR A 299 26.14 3.22 -19.52
N LEU A 300 24.99 3.85 -19.46
CA LEU A 300 24.19 4.22 -20.63
C LEU A 300 24.21 5.74 -20.79
N GLU A 301 24.35 6.19 -22.03
CA GLU A 301 24.28 7.62 -22.36
C GLU A 301 22.85 8.02 -22.69
N PHE A 302 22.35 9.02 -21.99
CA PHE A 302 21.00 9.56 -22.17
C PHE A 302 21.06 10.99 -22.74
N PRO A 303 20.04 11.46 -23.47
CA PRO A 303 19.92 12.85 -23.91
C PRO A 303 19.46 13.75 -22.73
N ASP A 304 20.35 13.97 -21.75
CA ASP A 304 20.05 14.57 -20.45
C ASP A 304 19.31 15.91 -20.54
N GLU A 305 19.78 16.82 -21.39
CA GLU A 305 19.14 18.13 -21.59
C GLU A 305 17.67 18.02 -22.04
N LEU A 306 17.40 17.06 -22.95
CA LEU A 306 16.04 16.86 -23.43
C LEU A 306 15.17 16.15 -22.38
N LEU A 307 15.73 15.17 -21.66
CA LEU A 307 15.01 14.48 -20.59
C LEU A 307 14.66 15.42 -19.42
N LYS A 308 15.55 16.34 -19.06
CA LYS A 308 15.24 17.41 -18.08
C LYS A 308 14.09 18.30 -18.55
N LYS A 309 14.06 18.68 -19.83
CA LYS A 309 12.95 19.43 -20.41
C LYS A 309 11.64 18.63 -20.38
N ILE A 310 11.67 17.33 -20.70
CA ILE A 310 10.50 16.45 -20.60
C ILE A 310 10.02 16.34 -19.14
N MET A 311 10.94 16.13 -18.22
CA MET A 311 10.63 16.09 -16.78
C MET A 311 9.99 17.39 -16.29
N LYS A 312 10.49 18.55 -16.74
CA LYS A 312 9.92 19.86 -16.45
C LYS A 312 8.52 20.04 -17.04
N ALA A 313 8.32 19.60 -18.28
CA ALA A 313 7.01 19.66 -18.95
C ALA A 313 5.94 18.83 -18.24
N ASN A 314 6.33 17.70 -17.65
CA ASN A 314 5.45 16.81 -16.89
C ASN A 314 5.22 17.31 -15.43
N ASN A 315 6.10 18.18 -14.90
CA ASN A 315 6.04 18.74 -13.55
C ASN A 315 5.95 20.26 -13.60
N LYS A 316 4.90 20.79 -14.20
CA LYS A 316 4.73 22.25 -14.45
C LYS A 316 4.62 23.08 -13.17
N ASP A 317 4.21 22.46 -12.07
CA ASP A 317 4.07 23.06 -10.74
C ASP A 317 5.38 23.05 -9.93
N LYS A 318 6.43 22.40 -10.42
CA LYS A 318 7.73 22.28 -9.75
C LYS A 318 8.74 23.27 -10.35
N ASP A 319 9.71 23.69 -9.53
CA ASP A 319 10.80 24.56 -9.95
C ASP A 319 11.96 23.78 -10.61
N ASP A 320 12.95 24.50 -11.13
CA ASP A 320 14.11 23.88 -11.78
C ASP A 320 15.00 23.15 -10.76
N LYS A 321 15.02 23.59 -9.51
CA LYS A 321 15.75 22.93 -8.44
C LYS A 321 15.20 21.52 -8.19
N PHE A 322 13.87 21.37 -8.16
CA PHE A 322 13.25 20.05 -8.05
C PHE A 322 13.70 19.11 -9.18
N ILE A 323 13.78 19.63 -10.41
CA ILE A 323 14.24 18.82 -11.56
C ILE A 323 15.68 18.38 -11.35
N GLU A 324 16.60 19.29 -10.99
CA GLU A 324 18.02 18.96 -10.78
C GLU A 324 18.20 17.96 -9.63
N ASP A 325 17.52 18.17 -8.50
CA ASP A 325 17.65 17.31 -7.30
C ASP A 325 17.12 15.87 -7.56
N ASN A 326 16.15 15.70 -8.44
CA ASN A 326 15.51 14.40 -8.70
C ASN A 326 15.96 13.74 -10.02
N TYR A 327 16.71 14.45 -10.87
CA TYR A 327 17.07 13.95 -12.21
C TYR A 327 17.91 12.67 -12.14
N ALA A 328 18.93 12.63 -11.31
CA ALA A 328 19.81 11.47 -11.18
C ALA A 328 19.03 10.20 -10.84
N LYS A 329 18.15 10.28 -9.85
CA LYS A 329 17.28 9.17 -9.43
C LYS A 329 16.33 8.76 -10.57
N SER A 330 15.77 9.73 -11.28
CA SER A 330 14.88 9.44 -12.42
C SER A 330 15.59 8.71 -13.56
N ILE A 331 16.87 9.01 -13.81
CA ILE A 331 17.68 8.32 -14.80
C ILE A 331 18.04 6.90 -14.37
N GLU A 332 18.32 6.67 -13.09
CA GLU A 332 18.54 5.32 -12.55
C GLU A 332 17.28 4.45 -12.73
N GLU A 333 16.11 4.99 -12.37
CA GLU A 333 14.83 4.27 -12.58
C GLU A 333 14.53 4.04 -14.08
N LEU A 334 14.81 5.01 -14.93
CA LEU A 334 14.68 4.86 -16.38
C LEU A 334 15.61 3.77 -16.93
N LYS A 335 16.87 3.76 -16.48
CA LYS A 335 17.84 2.71 -16.85
C LYS A 335 17.32 1.33 -16.46
N TRP A 336 16.87 1.18 -15.21
CA TRP A 336 16.29 -0.08 -14.74
C TRP A 336 15.05 -0.48 -15.53
N SER A 337 14.14 0.44 -15.80
CA SER A 337 12.93 0.18 -16.61
C SER A 337 13.30 -0.37 -18.01
N LEU A 338 14.28 0.22 -18.67
CA LEU A 338 14.74 -0.25 -19.99
C LEU A 338 15.40 -1.63 -19.93
N ILE A 339 16.18 -1.91 -18.87
CA ILE A 339 16.80 -3.23 -18.65
C ILE A 339 15.70 -4.26 -18.38
N LYS A 340 14.78 -3.96 -17.46
CA LYS A 340 13.65 -4.82 -17.10
C LYS A 340 12.80 -5.20 -18.30
N ASP A 341 12.50 -4.23 -19.15
CA ASP A 341 11.78 -4.45 -20.42
C ASP A 341 12.47 -5.45 -21.34
N GLN A 342 13.80 -5.37 -21.46
CA GLN A 342 14.54 -6.34 -22.28
C GLN A 342 14.57 -7.72 -21.64
N LEU A 343 14.78 -7.81 -20.34
CA LEU A 343 14.74 -9.08 -19.60
C LEU A 343 13.37 -9.74 -19.70
N ALA A 344 12.29 -8.94 -19.55
CA ALA A 344 10.92 -9.44 -19.69
C ALA A 344 10.62 -9.96 -21.11
N LYS A 345 11.08 -9.25 -22.14
CA LYS A 345 10.96 -9.68 -23.56
C LYS A 345 11.76 -10.94 -23.83
N ALA A 346 13.01 -11.04 -23.35
CA ALA A 346 13.87 -12.22 -23.51
C ALA A 346 13.23 -13.47 -22.88
N ASN A 347 12.60 -13.29 -21.73
CA ASN A 347 11.90 -14.38 -21.00
C ASN A 347 10.43 -14.54 -21.41
N LYS A 348 9.97 -13.85 -22.46
CA LYS A 348 8.61 -13.95 -23.02
C LYS A 348 7.51 -13.67 -21.99
N ILE A 349 7.78 -12.80 -21.03
CA ILE A 349 6.81 -12.42 -20.00
C ILE A 349 5.62 -11.72 -20.67
N LYS A 350 4.43 -12.14 -20.30
CA LYS A 350 3.17 -11.54 -20.73
C LYS A 350 2.25 -11.43 -19.53
N VAL A 351 1.68 -10.26 -19.35
CA VAL A 351 0.63 -10.00 -18.35
C VAL A 351 -0.69 -9.91 -19.09
N ASN A 352 -1.68 -10.65 -18.64
CA ASN A 352 -3.04 -10.64 -19.18
C ASN A 352 -4.03 -10.13 -18.12
N ASP A 353 -5.28 -9.89 -18.52
CA ASP A 353 -6.33 -9.33 -17.65
C ASP A 353 -6.59 -10.19 -16.41
N LYS A 354 -6.42 -11.52 -16.52
CA LYS A 354 -6.59 -12.44 -15.40
C LYS A 354 -5.50 -12.22 -14.34
N ASP A 355 -4.23 -12.07 -14.78
CA ASP A 355 -3.11 -11.80 -13.88
C ASP A 355 -3.36 -10.50 -13.10
N VAL A 356 -3.82 -9.45 -13.78
CA VAL A 356 -4.10 -8.14 -13.17
C VAL A 356 -5.27 -8.22 -12.18
N LYS A 357 -6.32 -8.98 -12.52
CA LYS A 357 -7.45 -9.22 -11.61
C LYS A 357 -7.00 -9.96 -10.35
N GLU A 358 -6.21 -11.02 -10.49
CA GLU A 358 -5.67 -11.78 -9.37
C GLU A 358 -4.77 -10.92 -8.49
N ALA A 359 -3.89 -10.10 -9.08
CA ALA A 359 -3.05 -9.16 -8.35
C ALA A 359 -3.88 -8.11 -7.59
N ALA A 360 -4.99 -7.62 -8.17
CA ALA A 360 -5.90 -6.69 -7.51
C ALA A 360 -6.59 -7.34 -6.29
N ILE A 361 -7.03 -8.60 -6.40
CA ILE A 361 -7.63 -9.34 -5.28
C ILE A 361 -6.60 -9.56 -4.16
N GLN A 362 -5.35 -9.91 -4.49
CA GLN A 362 -4.29 -10.05 -3.49
C GLN A 362 -3.95 -8.72 -2.81
N ALA A 363 -3.90 -7.63 -3.58
CA ALA A 363 -3.69 -6.29 -3.02
C ALA A 363 -4.83 -5.89 -2.07
N ALA A 364 -6.08 -6.18 -2.44
CA ALA A 364 -7.25 -5.97 -1.59
C ALA A 364 -7.15 -6.78 -0.28
N ARG A 365 -6.83 -8.07 -0.37
CA ARG A 365 -6.65 -8.96 0.79
C ARG A 365 -5.58 -8.44 1.74
N PHE A 366 -4.43 -8.03 1.21
CA PHE A 366 -3.34 -7.45 1.99
C PHE A 366 -3.77 -6.15 2.70
N GLN A 367 -4.47 -5.28 2.00
CA GLN A 367 -4.95 -4.02 2.57
C GLN A 367 -5.94 -4.26 3.72
N PHE A 368 -6.90 -5.16 3.56
CA PHE A 368 -7.82 -5.52 4.63
C PHE A 368 -7.10 -6.17 5.83
N ALA A 369 -6.10 -7.03 5.57
CA ALA A 369 -5.31 -7.65 6.63
C ALA A 369 -4.55 -6.60 7.48
N GLN A 370 -4.07 -5.51 6.90
CA GLN A 370 -3.44 -4.40 7.64
C GLN A 370 -4.39 -3.73 8.65
N TYR A 371 -5.70 -3.78 8.39
CA TYR A 371 -6.74 -3.31 9.33
C TYR A 371 -7.26 -4.42 10.27
N GLY A 372 -6.57 -5.56 10.35
CA GLY A 372 -6.94 -6.69 11.20
C GLY A 372 -8.10 -7.54 10.66
N MET A 373 -8.55 -7.27 9.42
CA MET A 373 -9.64 -8.00 8.78
C MET A 373 -9.11 -9.17 7.93
N ASN A 374 -8.80 -10.29 8.57
CA ASN A 374 -8.16 -11.44 7.90
C ASN A 374 -9.14 -12.39 7.19
N ASN A 375 -10.42 -12.38 7.58
CA ASN A 375 -11.44 -13.30 7.08
C ASN A 375 -12.52 -12.56 6.28
N ILE A 376 -12.12 -11.89 5.19
CA ILE A 376 -13.05 -11.20 4.29
C ILE A 376 -13.56 -12.19 3.25
N PRO A 377 -14.90 -12.33 3.05
CA PRO A 377 -15.45 -13.15 1.98
C PRO A 377 -14.95 -12.71 0.60
N ASP A 378 -14.67 -13.68 -0.28
CA ASP A 378 -14.09 -13.42 -1.61
C ASP A 378 -14.92 -12.44 -2.46
N GLU A 379 -16.24 -12.42 -2.31
CA GLU A 379 -17.12 -11.48 -3.00
C GLU A 379 -16.77 -10.01 -2.68
N TYR A 380 -16.46 -9.68 -1.41
CA TYR A 380 -16.07 -8.32 -1.03
C TYR A 380 -14.68 -7.96 -1.58
N LEU A 381 -13.75 -8.93 -1.57
CA LEU A 381 -12.41 -8.75 -2.15
C LEU A 381 -12.50 -8.52 -3.67
N GLU A 382 -13.35 -9.28 -4.37
CA GLU A 382 -13.57 -9.10 -5.80
C GLU A 382 -14.20 -7.74 -6.14
N ASN A 383 -15.19 -7.30 -5.36
CA ASN A 383 -15.82 -5.99 -5.55
C ASN A 383 -14.81 -4.85 -5.34
N TYR A 384 -13.99 -4.94 -4.29
CA TYR A 384 -12.96 -3.94 -4.04
C TYR A 384 -11.88 -3.94 -5.14
N ALA A 385 -11.45 -5.11 -5.58
CA ALA A 385 -10.52 -5.25 -6.70
C ALA A 385 -11.09 -4.63 -8.00
N GLN A 386 -12.39 -4.79 -8.27
CA GLN A 386 -13.03 -4.15 -9.42
C GLN A 386 -13.01 -2.63 -9.33
N GLU A 387 -13.17 -2.04 -8.14
CA GLU A 387 -13.02 -0.59 -7.97
C GLU A 387 -11.57 -0.14 -8.23
N MET A 388 -10.57 -0.87 -7.73
CA MET A 388 -9.16 -0.58 -8.02
C MET A 388 -8.88 -0.56 -9.53
N LEU A 389 -9.48 -1.51 -10.26
CA LEU A 389 -9.28 -1.63 -11.71
C LEU A 389 -9.94 -0.51 -12.55
N LYS A 390 -10.76 0.36 -11.96
CA LYS A 390 -11.30 1.57 -12.63
C LYS A 390 -10.28 2.71 -12.69
N HIS A 391 -9.24 2.68 -11.86
CA HIS A 391 -8.23 3.74 -11.76
C HIS A 391 -6.97 3.36 -12.54
N GLN A 392 -6.67 4.07 -13.61
CA GLN A 392 -5.55 3.76 -14.52
C GLN A 392 -4.19 3.67 -13.81
N GLU A 393 -3.93 4.52 -12.83
CA GLU A 393 -2.68 4.49 -12.05
C GLU A 393 -2.56 3.20 -11.24
N GLN A 394 -3.65 2.74 -10.63
CA GLN A 394 -3.67 1.47 -9.89
C GLN A 394 -3.48 0.29 -10.84
N VAL A 395 -4.14 0.30 -12.00
CA VAL A 395 -3.94 -0.73 -13.03
C VAL A 395 -2.49 -0.81 -13.47
N ASN A 396 -1.85 0.34 -13.75
CA ASN A 396 -0.45 0.39 -14.13
C ASN A 396 0.47 -0.19 -13.04
N SER A 397 0.24 0.16 -11.78
CA SER A 397 0.98 -0.39 -10.63
C SER A 397 0.79 -1.91 -10.48
N LEU A 398 -0.42 -2.42 -10.70
CA LEU A 398 -0.71 -3.86 -10.68
C LEU A 398 -0.02 -4.60 -11.84
N ILE A 399 0.00 -4.01 -13.04
CA ILE A 399 0.71 -4.58 -14.19
C ILE A 399 2.21 -4.66 -13.88
N GLU A 400 2.83 -3.59 -13.37
CA GLU A 400 4.24 -3.59 -12.98
C GLU A 400 4.55 -4.70 -11.97
N ARG A 401 3.71 -4.83 -10.93
CA ARG A 401 3.83 -5.91 -9.94
C ARG A 401 3.73 -7.30 -10.55
N CYS A 402 2.81 -7.51 -11.49
CA CYS A 402 2.70 -8.77 -12.23
C CYS A 402 3.94 -9.06 -13.08
N VAL A 403 4.50 -8.03 -13.74
CA VAL A 403 5.74 -8.16 -14.50
C VAL A 403 6.89 -8.54 -13.57
N ASP A 404 7.04 -7.86 -12.44
CA ASP A 404 8.10 -8.10 -11.47
C ASP A 404 8.04 -9.53 -10.91
N GLN A 405 6.85 -10.00 -10.52
CA GLN A 405 6.65 -11.35 -10.02
C GLN A 405 6.99 -12.41 -11.08
N LYS A 406 6.43 -12.27 -12.29
CA LYS A 406 6.67 -13.22 -13.38
C LYS A 406 8.13 -13.21 -13.84
N LEU A 407 8.77 -12.05 -13.83
CA LEU A 407 10.18 -11.91 -14.18
C LEU A 407 11.06 -12.58 -13.12
N SER A 408 10.78 -12.37 -11.82
CA SER A 408 11.48 -13.05 -10.73
C SER A 408 11.37 -14.58 -10.89
N GLU A 409 10.16 -15.11 -11.10
CA GLU A 409 9.95 -16.55 -11.29
C GLU A 409 10.70 -17.10 -12.51
N ALA A 410 10.65 -16.39 -13.64
CA ALA A 410 11.35 -16.82 -14.84
C ALA A 410 12.87 -16.79 -14.66
N LEU A 411 13.42 -15.74 -14.08
CA LEU A 411 14.86 -15.58 -13.90
C LEU A 411 15.44 -16.59 -12.92
N LYS A 412 14.70 -16.99 -11.86
CA LYS A 412 15.12 -18.08 -10.96
C LYS A 412 15.37 -19.41 -11.68
N SER A 413 14.72 -19.63 -12.82
CA SER A 413 14.93 -20.83 -13.63
C SER A 413 16.02 -20.67 -14.69
N VAL A 414 16.49 -19.48 -14.93
CA VAL A 414 17.44 -19.15 -16.02
C VAL A 414 18.84 -18.86 -15.50
N VAL A 415 18.95 -18.19 -14.34
CA VAL A 415 20.24 -17.87 -13.73
C VAL A 415 20.66 -18.94 -12.72
N LYS A 416 21.93 -18.96 -12.35
CA LYS A 416 22.43 -19.80 -11.26
C LYS A 416 22.12 -19.13 -9.93
N LEU A 417 21.29 -19.76 -9.09
CA LEU A 417 21.00 -19.27 -7.74
C LEU A 417 22.13 -19.67 -6.77
N ASN A 418 22.65 -18.70 -6.04
CA ASN A 418 23.52 -18.93 -4.92
C ASN A 418 22.71 -18.85 -3.62
N HIS A 419 22.21 -20.00 -3.16
CA HIS A 419 21.37 -20.09 -1.97
C HIS A 419 22.15 -19.76 -0.71
N LYS A 420 21.64 -18.80 0.08
CA LYS A 420 22.18 -18.36 1.37
C LYS A 420 21.13 -18.48 2.44
N SER A 421 21.34 -19.36 3.40
CA SER A 421 20.48 -19.44 4.57
C SER A 421 20.73 -18.24 5.48
N ILE A 422 19.66 -17.58 5.96
CA ILE A 422 19.74 -16.36 6.76
C ILE A 422 18.61 -16.32 7.80
N SER A 423 18.88 -15.76 8.98
CA SER A 423 17.85 -15.52 9.96
C SER A 423 16.89 -14.38 9.53
N GLN A 424 15.66 -14.41 10.01
CA GLN A 424 14.69 -13.33 9.74
C GLN A 424 15.20 -11.96 10.20
N GLU A 425 15.90 -11.92 11.35
CA GLU A 425 16.47 -10.68 11.89
C GLU A 425 17.59 -10.12 10.98
N ASP A 426 18.51 -10.96 10.54
CA ASP A 426 19.62 -10.52 9.69
C ASP A 426 19.12 -10.18 8.27
N PHE A 427 18.08 -10.86 7.78
CA PHE A 427 17.43 -10.50 6.53
C PHE A 427 16.79 -9.10 6.61
N ALA A 428 16.11 -8.77 7.72
CA ALA A 428 15.52 -7.44 7.93
C ALA A 428 16.60 -6.34 7.95
N LYS A 429 17.76 -6.58 8.60
CA LYS A 429 18.88 -5.62 8.63
C LYS A 429 19.39 -5.24 7.24
N MET A 430 19.32 -6.14 6.25
CA MET A 430 19.75 -5.85 4.88
C MET A 430 18.97 -4.69 4.21
N PHE A 431 17.77 -4.39 4.70
CA PHE A 431 16.95 -3.28 4.20
C PHE A 431 17.10 -2.01 5.03
N GLU A 432 17.65 -2.08 6.24
CA GLU A 432 17.89 -0.92 7.10
C GLU A 432 19.18 -0.18 6.71
N GLU A 433 20.20 -0.92 6.26
CA GLU A 433 21.49 -0.35 5.83
C GLU A 433 21.42 0.44 4.51
N ASN A 434 20.31 0.31 3.77
CA ASN A 434 20.08 0.98 2.48
C ASN A 434 19.11 2.18 2.56
N LYS A 435 18.76 2.62 3.76
CA LYS A 435 17.99 3.87 4.00
C LYS A 435 18.90 5.03 4.31
#